data_4e3e03567daad606f8bb1e31c6d6dbec
#
_entry.id   4e3e03567daad606f8bb1e31c6d6dbec
#
_cell.length_a   1.000
_cell.length_b   1.000
_cell.length_c   1.000
_cell.angle_alpha   90.00
_cell.angle_beta   90.00
_cell.angle_gamma   90.00
#
_symmetry.space_group_name_H-M   'P 1'
#
loop_
_entity.id
_entity.type
_entity.pdbx_description
1 polymer ?
#
loop_
_entity_poly.entity_id
_entity_poly.type
_entity_poly.pdbx_seq_one_letter_code
_entity_poly.pdbx_strand_id
1 'polypeptide(L)'
;AWVEPVIDGGDYRFEVRMGRQPTNALERTVRRTGAVCIMSQTSMPFKYIREEGKARRIGERLMAIVAEGSRGRVYLSPTKEMIEVSRSAKPEWKPEHALPVNPRDFKTPNYGLNTFGDLFTSRQLVALTTLSSLVETAREKAIADAKASGLPDDSQGLAQGGTGATAYGNAIATYLGMAVSRSTNTINALAVWSQSR
;
A
#
# COMPACT_ATOMS: atom_id res chain seq x y z
N ALA A 1 -0.81 -18.35 9.82
CA ALA A 1 0.30 -18.37 8.85
C ALA A 1 1.40 -17.42 9.30
N TRP A 2 2.63 -17.68 8.89
CA TRP A 2 3.81 -16.83 9.11
C TRP A 2 4.73 -16.87 7.89
N VAL A 3 5.64 -15.91 7.78
CA VAL A 3 6.55 -15.80 6.64
C VAL A 3 7.95 -16.20 7.07
N GLU A 4 8.56 -17.15 6.34
CA GLU A 4 9.91 -17.64 6.54
C GLU A 4 10.85 -17.11 5.46
N PRO A 5 11.95 -16.43 5.82
CA PRO A 5 13.02 -16.17 4.86
C PRO A 5 13.82 -17.46 4.63
N VAL A 6 13.91 -17.90 3.39
CA VAL A 6 14.69 -19.05 2.96
C VAL A 6 15.92 -18.54 2.21
N ILE A 7 17.11 -18.85 2.73
CA ILE A 7 18.40 -18.44 2.16
C ILE A 7 18.88 -19.56 1.24
N ASP A 8 19.27 -19.23 0.03
CA ASP A 8 19.74 -20.17 -0.98
C ASP A 8 20.87 -19.55 -1.81
N GLY A 9 22.09 -20.09 -1.68
CA GLY A 9 23.23 -19.81 -2.54
C GLY A 9 23.64 -18.33 -2.72
N GLY A 10 23.31 -17.43 -1.81
CA GLY A 10 23.66 -16.00 -1.92
C GLY A 10 22.48 -15.09 -2.25
N ASP A 11 21.30 -15.65 -2.44
CA ASP A 11 20.01 -14.93 -2.50
C ASP A 11 19.07 -15.44 -1.40
N TYR A 12 17.91 -14.82 -1.25
CA TYR A 12 16.87 -15.25 -0.34
C TYR A 12 15.49 -15.03 -0.95
N ARG A 13 14.56 -15.87 -0.55
CA ARG A 13 13.13 -15.74 -0.87
C ARG A 13 12.29 -15.82 0.38
N PHE A 14 11.04 -15.46 0.27
CA PHE A 14 10.07 -15.63 1.36
C PHE A 14 9.11 -16.76 1.03
N GLU A 15 8.85 -17.61 2.02
CA GLU A 15 7.86 -18.66 1.94
C GLU A 15 6.81 -18.49 3.04
N VAL A 16 5.56 -18.68 2.69
CA VAL A 16 4.46 -18.70 3.65
C VAL A 16 4.35 -20.10 4.24
N ARG A 17 4.37 -20.18 5.56
CA ARG A 17 4.19 -21.41 6.31
C ARG A 17 2.87 -21.37 7.08
N MET A 18 2.19 -22.50 7.13
CA MET A 18 0.95 -22.65 7.88
C MET A 18 1.24 -23.16 9.30
N GLY A 19 0.38 -22.81 10.26
CA GLY A 19 0.50 -23.22 11.65
C GLY A 19 1.22 -22.21 12.53
N ARG A 20 1.67 -22.65 13.69
CA ARG A 20 2.38 -21.80 14.66
C ARG A 20 3.85 -21.66 14.27
N GLN A 21 4.34 -20.44 14.35
CA GLN A 21 5.77 -20.16 14.13
C GLN A 21 6.62 -20.91 15.17
N PRO A 22 7.67 -21.65 14.74
CA PRO A 22 8.59 -22.31 15.68
C PRO A 22 9.30 -21.30 16.58
N THR A 23 9.67 -21.73 17.79
CA THR A 23 10.38 -20.88 18.76
C THR A 23 11.80 -20.50 18.31
N ASN A 24 12.39 -21.30 17.43
CA ASN A 24 13.71 -21.06 16.81
C ASN A 24 13.62 -20.36 15.43
N ALA A 25 12.42 -19.93 15.03
CA ALA A 25 12.29 -19.15 13.79
C ALA A 25 13.09 -17.86 13.88
N LEU A 26 13.52 -17.36 12.73
CA LEU A 26 14.32 -16.15 12.64
C LEU A 26 13.65 -15.00 13.39
N GLU A 27 14.33 -14.45 14.38
CA GLU A 27 13.86 -13.30 15.14
C GLU A 27 13.73 -12.07 14.24
N ARG A 28 13.04 -11.06 14.74
CA ARG A 28 12.95 -9.76 14.06
C ARG A 28 14.35 -9.24 13.75
N THR A 29 14.59 -8.91 12.49
CA THR A 29 15.89 -8.36 12.05
C THR A 29 16.12 -6.95 12.56
N VAL A 30 15.06 -6.14 12.75
CA VAL A 30 15.17 -4.78 13.30
C VAL A 30 15.14 -4.85 14.83
N ARG A 31 16.17 -4.25 15.45
CA ARG A 31 16.40 -4.18 16.89
C ARG A 31 16.48 -2.73 17.35
N ARG A 32 16.66 -2.49 18.65
CA ARG A 32 16.73 -1.15 19.24
C ARG A 32 17.88 -0.29 18.67
N THR A 33 18.99 -0.90 18.27
CA THR A 33 20.23 -0.20 17.85
C THR A 33 20.47 -0.24 16.36
N GLY A 34 19.63 -0.93 15.57
CA GLY A 34 19.81 -1.10 14.13
C GLY A 34 19.06 -2.31 13.62
N ALA A 35 19.64 -2.97 12.62
CA ALA A 35 19.12 -4.23 12.08
C ALA A 35 20.24 -5.25 11.93
N VAL A 36 19.87 -6.50 11.66
CA VAL A 36 20.79 -7.60 11.35
C VAL A 36 20.46 -8.09 9.94
N CYS A 37 21.49 -8.23 9.11
CA CYS A 37 21.35 -8.79 7.78
C CYS A 37 20.93 -10.26 7.86
N ILE A 38 19.86 -10.63 7.17
CA ILE A 38 19.36 -12.02 7.17
C ILE A 38 20.35 -12.98 6.46
N MET A 39 21.16 -12.46 5.54
CA MET A 39 22.11 -13.25 4.76
C MET A 39 23.42 -13.51 5.52
N SER A 40 24.05 -12.44 6.02
CA SER A 40 25.40 -12.49 6.59
C SER A 40 25.43 -12.42 8.11
N GLN A 41 24.27 -12.20 8.76
CA GLN A 41 24.12 -11.92 10.20
C GLN A 41 24.93 -10.69 10.67
N THR A 42 25.40 -9.86 9.75
CA THR A 42 26.13 -8.63 10.06
C THR A 42 25.20 -7.59 10.64
N SER A 43 25.65 -6.89 11.68
CA SER A 43 24.93 -5.77 12.26
C SER A 43 24.95 -4.54 11.36
N MET A 44 23.78 -3.95 11.16
CA MET A 44 23.57 -2.73 10.37
C MET A 44 23.07 -1.63 11.29
N PRO A 45 23.92 -0.67 11.71
CA PRO A 45 23.48 0.42 12.58
C PRO A 45 22.51 1.36 11.84
N PHE A 46 21.64 2.05 12.58
CA PHE A 46 20.67 2.98 11.97
C PHE A 46 21.32 4.09 11.14
N LYS A 47 22.55 4.49 11.48
CA LYS A 47 23.31 5.45 10.65
C LYS A 47 23.46 4.93 9.22
N TYR A 48 23.96 3.71 9.08
CA TYR A 48 24.10 3.05 7.76
C TYR A 48 22.78 2.92 7.04
N ILE A 49 21.71 2.45 7.71
CA ILE A 49 20.39 2.30 7.12
C ILE A 49 19.85 3.64 6.60
N ARG A 50 20.07 4.73 7.34
CA ARG A 50 19.67 6.08 6.91
C ARG A 50 20.46 6.58 5.71
N GLU A 51 21.74 6.31 5.66
CA GLU A 51 22.61 6.65 4.53
C GLU A 51 22.16 5.89 3.26
N GLU A 52 21.85 4.61 3.38
CA GLU A 52 21.30 3.81 2.29
C GLU A 52 19.92 4.32 1.83
N GLY A 53 19.06 4.69 2.76
CA GLY A 53 17.74 5.27 2.46
C GLY A 53 17.86 6.59 1.72
N LYS A 54 18.69 7.53 2.21
CA LYS A 54 18.94 8.83 1.55
C LYS A 54 19.56 8.67 0.16
N ALA A 55 20.38 7.65 -0.02
CA ALA A 55 20.98 7.31 -1.31
C ALA A 55 20.04 6.51 -2.23
N ARG A 56 18.78 6.29 -1.84
CA ARG A 56 17.77 5.54 -2.61
C ARG A 56 18.19 4.09 -2.91
N ARG A 57 18.99 3.46 -2.05
CA ARG A 57 19.42 2.06 -2.19
C ARG A 57 18.61 1.07 -1.36
N ILE A 58 17.67 1.53 -0.56
CA ILE A 58 16.69 0.66 0.10
C ILE A 58 15.58 0.34 -0.90
N GLY A 59 15.42 -0.96 -1.20
CA GLY A 59 14.37 -1.47 -2.09
C GLY A 59 13.22 -2.12 -1.31
N GLU A 60 12.35 -2.76 -2.06
CA GLU A 60 11.23 -3.54 -1.56
C GLU A 60 11.29 -4.98 -2.05
N ARG A 61 10.72 -5.90 -1.29
CA ARG A 61 10.61 -7.30 -1.70
C ARG A 61 9.23 -7.85 -1.32
N LEU A 62 8.57 -8.50 -2.28
CA LEU A 62 7.31 -9.17 -2.05
C LEU A 62 7.51 -10.35 -1.10
N MET A 63 6.83 -10.34 0.05
CA MET A 63 7.01 -11.35 1.10
C MET A 63 5.90 -12.40 1.11
N ALA A 64 4.67 -11.99 0.82
CA ALA A 64 3.49 -12.85 0.81
C ALA A 64 2.39 -12.23 -0.03
N ILE A 65 1.49 -13.07 -0.51
CA ILE A 65 0.21 -12.67 -1.09
C ILE A 65 -0.88 -13.03 -0.08
N VAL A 66 -1.78 -12.09 0.16
CA VAL A 66 -2.99 -12.34 0.95
C VAL A 66 -4.17 -12.15 0.04
N ALA A 67 -4.95 -13.18 -0.13
CA ALA A 67 -6.13 -13.20 -0.97
C ALA A 67 -7.37 -13.62 -0.17
N GLU A 68 -8.53 -13.25 -0.66
CA GLU A 68 -9.79 -13.76 -0.15
C GLU A 68 -10.08 -15.12 -0.80
N GLY A 69 -10.35 -16.12 0.02
CA GLY A 69 -10.76 -17.45 -0.42
C GLY A 69 -12.18 -17.77 0.04
N SER A 70 -12.73 -18.87 -0.41
CA SER A 70 -14.11 -19.29 -0.11
C SER A 70 -14.40 -19.49 1.39
N ARG A 71 -13.39 -19.74 2.21
CA ARG A 71 -13.50 -19.98 3.66
C ARG A 71 -12.72 -18.95 4.50
N GLY A 72 -12.38 -17.80 3.94
CA GLY A 72 -11.59 -16.76 4.59
C GLY A 72 -10.27 -16.50 3.89
N ARG A 73 -9.35 -15.77 4.55
CA ARG A 73 -8.08 -15.34 3.96
C ARG A 73 -7.16 -16.50 3.63
N VAL A 74 -6.57 -16.46 2.45
CA VAL A 74 -5.55 -17.38 1.98
C VAL A 74 -4.22 -16.65 1.92
N TYR A 75 -3.17 -17.30 2.40
CA TYR A 75 -1.82 -16.77 2.42
C TYR A 75 -0.94 -17.62 1.50
N LEU A 76 -0.31 -16.97 0.52
CA LEU A 76 0.47 -17.65 -0.52
C LEU A 76 1.89 -17.13 -0.54
N SER A 77 2.84 -18.03 -0.80
CA SER A 77 4.22 -17.66 -1.13
C SER A 77 4.26 -16.96 -2.49
N PRO A 78 5.08 -15.90 -2.66
CA PRO A 78 5.23 -15.26 -3.96
C PRO A 78 5.84 -16.21 -5.00
N THR A 79 5.25 -16.27 -6.20
CA THR A 79 5.88 -16.89 -7.36
C THR A 79 6.81 -15.91 -8.07
N LYS A 80 7.65 -16.40 -9.00
CA LYS A 80 8.51 -15.53 -9.81
C LYS A 80 7.70 -14.52 -10.61
N GLU A 81 6.61 -14.97 -11.22
CA GLU A 81 5.70 -14.15 -12.01
C GLU A 81 5.06 -13.04 -11.16
N MET A 82 4.61 -13.36 -9.95
CA MET A 82 4.05 -12.36 -9.02
C MET A 82 5.09 -11.31 -8.61
N ILE A 83 6.34 -11.73 -8.41
CA ILE A 83 7.45 -10.81 -8.10
C ILE A 83 7.73 -9.90 -9.29
N GLU A 84 7.76 -10.44 -10.52
CA GLU A 84 7.97 -9.66 -11.75
C GLU A 84 6.85 -8.66 -11.98
N VAL A 85 5.58 -9.07 -11.85
CA VAL A 85 4.43 -8.16 -11.94
C VAL A 85 4.52 -7.06 -10.88
N SER A 86 4.90 -7.37 -9.65
CA SER A 86 5.04 -6.35 -8.60
C SER A 86 6.13 -5.32 -8.91
N ARG A 87 7.21 -5.73 -9.58
CA ARG A 87 8.33 -4.86 -9.98
C ARG A 87 8.05 -4.07 -11.26
N SER A 88 7.19 -4.58 -12.14
CA SER A 88 6.83 -3.91 -13.39
C SER A 88 5.88 -2.75 -13.22
N ALA A 89 5.31 -2.57 -12.03
CA ALA A 89 4.36 -1.50 -11.74
C ALA A 89 5.01 -0.12 -11.95
N LYS A 90 4.40 0.69 -12.82
CA LYS A 90 4.85 2.04 -13.14
C LYS A 90 3.67 2.99 -12.92
N PRO A 91 3.64 3.76 -11.83
CA PRO A 91 2.61 4.76 -11.62
C PRO A 91 2.77 5.90 -12.63
N GLU A 92 1.68 6.33 -13.22
CA GLU A 92 1.65 7.50 -14.12
C GLU A 92 1.80 8.81 -13.36
N TRP A 93 1.41 8.80 -12.09
CA TRP A 93 1.44 9.96 -11.21
C TRP A 93 1.79 9.56 -9.77
N LYS A 94 2.41 10.48 -9.04
CA LYS A 94 2.62 10.40 -7.58
C LYS A 94 2.52 11.80 -6.94
N PRO A 95 2.08 11.92 -5.68
CA PRO A 95 2.08 13.19 -4.99
C PRO A 95 3.50 13.66 -4.67
N GLU A 96 3.89 14.82 -5.24
CA GLU A 96 5.24 15.37 -5.10
C GLU A 96 5.39 16.37 -3.94
N HIS A 97 4.32 16.68 -3.24
CA HIS A 97 4.35 17.58 -2.08
C HIS A 97 5.33 17.06 -1.03
N ALA A 98 6.16 17.96 -0.52
CA ALA A 98 7.13 17.64 0.51
C ALA A 98 6.45 17.23 1.82
N LEU A 99 7.05 16.27 2.51
CA LEU A 99 6.64 15.90 3.86
C LEU A 99 7.00 17.02 4.86
N PRO A 100 6.23 17.19 5.94
CA PRO A 100 6.51 18.19 6.98
C PRO A 100 7.91 18.00 7.58
N VAL A 101 8.60 19.11 7.82
CA VAL A 101 9.89 19.10 8.52
C VAL A 101 9.63 19.15 10.02
N ASN A 102 9.66 18.00 10.67
CA ASN A 102 9.58 17.88 12.13
C ASN A 102 10.59 16.83 12.62
N PRO A 103 11.86 17.20 12.85
CA PRO A 103 12.92 16.25 13.23
C PRO A 103 12.65 15.51 14.55
N ARG A 104 11.83 16.09 15.43
CA ARG A 104 11.50 15.48 16.72
C ARG A 104 10.53 14.32 16.58
N ASP A 105 9.41 14.53 15.90
CA ASP A 105 8.28 13.60 15.91
C ASP A 105 8.13 12.86 14.58
N PHE A 106 8.65 13.43 13.48
CA PHE A 106 8.52 12.88 12.14
C PHE A 106 9.89 12.57 11.53
N LYS A 107 10.31 11.31 11.61
CA LYS A 107 11.67 10.87 11.27
C LYS A 107 11.78 10.22 9.88
N THR A 108 10.68 10.11 9.15
CA THR A 108 10.61 9.45 7.84
C THR A 108 11.58 10.04 6.81
N PRO A 109 11.78 11.39 6.73
CA PRO A 109 12.77 11.98 5.82
C PRO A 109 14.21 11.56 6.12
N ASN A 110 14.53 11.15 7.34
CA ASN A 110 15.87 10.65 7.67
C ASN A 110 16.21 9.35 6.92
N TYR A 111 15.22 8.67 6.38
CA TYR A 111 15.34 7.44 5.58
C TYR A 111 15.17 7.67 4.08
N GLY A 112 15.24 8.93 3.62
CA GLY A 112 15.15 9.30 2.20
C GLY A 112 13.74 9.42 1.65
N LEU A 113 12.70 9.32 2.49
CA LEU A 113 11.30 9.54 2.10
C LEU A 113 10.96 11.00 2.34
N ASN A 114 11.00 11.83 1.29
CA ASN A 114 10.92 13.29 1.39
C ASN A 114 9.58 13.86 0.94
N THR A 115 8.82 13.10 0.14
CA THR A 115 7.51 13.51 -0.39
C THR A 115 6.42 12.54 0.05
N PHE A 116 5.16 12.97 -0.05
CA PHE A 116 4.03 12.07 0.20
C PHE A 116 4.04 10.86 -0.73
N GLY A 117 4.50 11.02 -1.98
CA GLY A 117 4.62 9.90 -2.93
C GLY A 117 5.67 8.87 -2.52
N ASP A 118 6.70 9.27 -1.78
CA ASP A 118 7.73 8.35 -1.28
C ASP A 118 7.20 7.40 -0.18
N LEU A 119 6.02 7.67 0.38
CA LEU A 119 5.38 6.79 1.38
C LEU A 119 4.73 5.55 0.76
N PHE A 120 4.72 5.44 -0.57
CA PHE A 120 4.07 4.35 -1.28
C PHE A 120 5.05 3.67 -2.22
N THR A 121 4.90 2.35 -2.35
CA THR A 121 5.58 1.60 -3.41
C THR A 121 4.93 1.87 -4.77
N SER A 122 5.64 1.60 -5.87
CA SER A 122 5.10 1.82 -7.21
C SER A 122 3.76 1.10 -7.45
N ARG A 123 3.63 -0.16 -7.00
CA ARG A 123 2.37 -0.91 -7.13
C ARG A 123 1.23 -0.36 -6.27
N GLN A 124 1.54 0.21 -5.09
CA GLN A 124 0.55 0.88 -4.25
C GLN A 124 0.06 2.17 -4.90
N LEU A 125 0.96 2.94 -5.52
CA LEU A 125 0.58 4.12 -6.30
C LEU A 125 -0.30 3.74 -7.48
N VAL A 126 0.06 2.72 -8.27
CA VAL A 126 -0.79 2.23 -9.37
C VAL A 126 -2.18 1.88 -8.86
N ALA A 127 -2.28 1.11 -7.78
CA ALA A 127 -3.59 0.74 -7.22
C ALA A 127 -4.42 1.96 -6.78
N LEU A 128 -3.81 2.88 -6.04
CA LEU A 128 -4.50 4.07 -5.51
C LEU A 128 -4.91 5.04 -6.62
N THR A 129 -4.06 5.27 -7.62
CA THR A 129 -4.38 6.15 -8.75
C THR A 129 -5.47 5.54 -9.64
N THR A 130 -5.43 4.22 -9.86
CA THR A 130 -6.49 3.50 -10.58
C THR A 130 -7.82 3.60 -9.83
N LEU A 131 -7.83 3.35 -8.53
CA LEU A 131 -9.06 3.50 -7.72
C LEU A 131 -9.59 4.94 -7.77
N SER A 132 -8.70 5.93 -7.69
CA SER A 132 -9.08 7.35 -7.79
C SER A 132 -9.74 7.67 -9.15
N SER A 133 -9.16 7.19 -10.24
CA SER A 133 -9.74 7.38 -11.60
C SER A 133 -11.10 6.69 -11.76
N LEU A 134 -11.26 5.51 -11.17
CA LEU A 134 -12.52 4.77 -11.21
C LEU A 134 -13.66 5.46 -10.44
N VAL A 135 -13.37 6.39 -9.51
CA VAL A 135 -14.41 7.18 -8.83
C VAL A 135 -15.22 7.99 -9.82
N GLU A 136 -14.57 8.62 -10.82
CA GLU A 136 -15.30 9.39 -11.83
C GLU A 136 -16.14 8.48 -12.74
N THR A 137 -15.59 7.35 -13.17
CA THR A 137 -16.34 6.35 -13.94
C THR A 137 -17.58 5.85 -13.17
N ALA A 138 -17.42 5.60 -11.86
CA ALA A 138 -18.52 5.18 -11.01
C ALA A 138 -19.58 6.28 -10.84
N ARG A 139 -19.15 7.55 -10.75
CA ARG A 139 -20.03 8.71 -10.72
C ARG A 139 -20.90 8.80 -11.98
N GLU A 140 -20.26 8.73 -13.15
CA GLU A 140 -20.95 8.78 -14.44
C GLU A 140 -21.98 7.66 -14.57
N LYS A 141 -21.57 6.45 -14.20
CA LYS A 141 -22.46 5.28 -14.19
C LYS A 141 -23.64 5.46 -13.23
N ALA A 142 -23.41 5.96 -12.02
CA ALA A 142 -24.46 6.19 -11.04
C ALA A 142 -25.49 7.23 -11.54
N ILE A 143 -25.03 8.28 -12.23
CA ILE A 143 -25.92 9.27 -12.87
C ILE A 143 -26.78 8.60 -13.96
N ALA A 144 -26.14 7.81 -14.82
CA ALA A 144 -26.86 7.13 -15.90
C ALA A 144 -27.90 6.12 -15.38
N ASP A 145 -27.51 5.32 -14.42
CA ASP A 145 -28.40 4.32 -13.79
C ASP A 145 -29.57 4.99 -13.04
N ALA A 146 -29.32 6.10 -12.34
CA ALA A 146 -30.36 6.86 -11.67
C ALA A 146 -31.40 7.45 -12.64
N LYS A 147 -30.93 8.04 -13.75
CA LYS A 147 -31.81 8.52 -14.83
C LYS A 147 -32.62 7.38 -15.44
N ALA A 148 -32.00 6.25 -15.73
CA ALA A 148 -32.68 5.07 -16.29
C ALA A 148 -33.74 4.52 -15.33
N SER A 149 -33.54 4.67 -14.01
CA SER A 149 -34.49 4.28 -12.97
C SER A 149 -35.61 5.32 -12.74
N GLY A 150 -35.63 6.42 -13.50
CA GLY A 150 -36.67 7.45 -13.43
C GLY A 150 -36.40 8.57 -12.43
N LEU A 151 -35.19 8.67 -11.86
CA LEU A 151 -34.85 9.81 -11.02
C LEU A 151 -34.70 11.07 -11.89
N PRO A 152 -35.49 12.15 -11.63
CA PRO A 152 -35.33 13.41 -12.35
C PRO A 152 -33.91 13.96 -12.22
N ASP A 153 -33.48 14.74 -13.21
CA ASP A 153 -32.17 15.41 -13.17
C ASP A 153 -32.35 16.90 -13.44
N ASP A 154 -31.99 17.71 -12.44
CA ASP A 154 -31.95 19.17 -12.53
C ASP A 154 -30.60 19.68 -13.08
N SER A 155 -29.69 18.77 -13.44
CA SER A 155 -28.32 19.05 -13.87
C SER A 155 -27.49 19.86 -12.86
N GLN A 156 -27.96 20.00 -11.64
CA GLN A 156 -27.26 20.68 -10.56
C GLN A 156 -26.45 19.68 -9.73
N GLY A 157 -25.21 20.05 -9.41
CA GLY A 157 -24.37 19.25 -8.53
C GLY A 157 -24.85 19.30 -7.07
N LEU A 158 -24.40 18.33 -6.29
CA LEU A 158 -24.75 18.26 -4.86
C LEU A 158 -24.34 19.55 -4.10
N ALA A 159 -23.16 20.11 -4.39
CA ALA A 159 -22.66 21.34 -3.76
C ALA A 159 -23.49 22.59 -4.11
N GLN A 160 -24.25 22.56 -5.18
CA GLN A 160 -25.16 23.62 -5.62
C GLN A 160 -26.61 23.39 -5.14
N GLY A 161 -26.81 22.40 -4.27
CA GLY A 161 -28.14 22.08 -3.74
C GLY A 161 -29.00 21.23 -4.66
N GLY A 162 -28.42 20.62 -5.72
CA GLY A 162 -29.13 19.71 -6.60
C GLY A 162 -29.68 18.50 -5.85
N THR A 163 -30.82 17.97 -6.30
CA THR A 163 -31.52 16.82 -5.71
C THR A 163 -31.76 15.69 -6.71
N GLY A 164 -31.36 15.89 -7.98
CA GLY A 164 -31.55 14.96 -9.07
C GLY A 164 -30.42 13.92 -9.24
N ALA A 165 -30.44 13.24 -10.39
CA ALA A 165 -29.50 12.18 -10.72
C ALA A 165 -28.03 12.65 -10.66
N THR A 166 -27.75 13.89 -11.09
CA THR A 166 -26.42 14.50 -11.02
C THR A 166 -25.94 14.64 -9.57
N ALA A 167 -26.78 15.16 -8.67
CA ALA A 167 -26.47 15.28 -7.24
C ALA A 167 -26.27 13.91 -6.58
N TYR A 168 -27.08 12.92 -6.95
CA TYR A 168 -26.95 11.55 -6.49
C TYR A 168 -25.59 10.95 -6.87
N GLY A 169 -25.16 11.07 -8.14
CA GLY A 169 -23.86 10.61 -8.59
C GLY A 169 -22.70 11.33 -7.89
N ASN A 170 -22.83 12.63 -7.62
CA ASN A 170 -21.84 13.38 -6.83
C ASN A 170 -21.72 12.87 -5.39
N ALA A 171 -22.85 12.52 -4.75
CA ALA A 171 -22.84 11.92 -3.43
C ALA A 171 -22.10 10.58 -3.41
N ILE A 172 -22.39 9.69 -4.37
CA ILE A 172 -21.68 8.41 -4.53
C ILE A 172 -20.17 8.64 -4.72
N ALA A 173 -19.77 9.56 -5.62
CA ALA A 173 -18.37 9.88 -5.85
C ALA A 173 -17.67 10.39 -4.58
N THR A 174 -18.37 11.22 -3.78
CA THR A 174 -17.85 11.72 -2.51
C THR A 174 -17.53 10.58 -1.54
N TYR A 175 -18.47 9.65 -1.34
CA TYR A 175 -18.24 8.48 -0.48
C TYR A 175 -17.12 7.59 -1.00
N LEU A 176 -17.06 7.34 -2.31
CA LEU A 176 -15.97 6.55 -2.92
C LEU A 176 -14.63 7.25 -2.77
N GLY A 177 -14.55 8.56 -2.98
CA GLY A 177 -13.34 9.36 -2.74
C GLY A 177 -12.86 9.28 -1.30
N MET A 178 -13.78 9.37 -0.32
CA MET A 178 -13.45 9.16 1.09
C MET A 178 -12.93 7.74 1.37
N ALA A 179 -13.51 6.72 0.72
CA ALA A 179 -13.06 5.34 0.86
C ALA A 179 -11.65 5.14 0.29
N VAL A 180 -11.34 5.71 -0.88
CA VAL A 180 -9.99 5.71 -1.46
C VAL A 180 -9.01 6.44 -0.54
N SER A 181 -9.37 7.62 -0.04
CA SER A 181 -8.56 8.38 0.92
C SER A 181 -8.30 7.56 2.20
N ARG A 182 -9.31 6.91 2.74
CA ARG A 182 -9.18 6.06 3.93
C ARG A 182 -8.24 4.89 3.70
N SER A 183 -8.25 4.30 2.50
CA SER A 183 -7.41 3.14 2.17
C SER A 183 -5.91 3.47 2.20
N THR A 184 -5.51 4.72 2.00
CA THR A 184 -4.11 5.15 2.08
C THR A 184 -3.48 4.90 3.45
N ASN A 185 -4.29 4.84 4.52
CA ASN A 185 -3.79 4.52 5.87
C ASN A 185 -3.28 3.08 6.00
N THR A 186 -3.73 2.18 5.14
CA THR A 186 -3.38 0.76 5.16
C THR A 186 -2.57 0.33 3.95
N ILE A 187 -2.72 1.04 2.82
CA ILE A 187 -2.01 0.78 1.57
C ILE A 187 -0.85 1.79 1.45
N ASN A 188 0.17 1.63 2.28
CA ASN A 188 1.40 2.43 2.21
C ASN A 188 2.61 1.63 2.70
N ALA A 189 3.83 2.11 2.41
CA ALA A 189 5.07 1.44 2.75
C ALA A 189 5.39 1.41 4.25
N LEU A 190 4.68 2.20 5.06
CA LEU A 190 4.85 2.27 6.52
C LEU A 190 3.79 1.45 7.27
N ALA A 191 2.80 0.91 6.55
CA ALA A 191 1.75 0.10 7.16
C ALA A 191 2.32 -1.22 7.66
N VAL A 192 1.89 -1.62 8.85
CA VAL A 192 2.27 -2.89 9.48
C VAL A 192 1.10 -3.84 9.39
N TRP A 193 1.36 -5.07 8.95
CA TRP A 193 0.36 -6.11 8.95
C TRP A 193 -0.01 -6.51 10.38
N SER A 194 -1.27 -6.35 10.75
CA SER A 194 -1.81 -6.81 12.03
C SER A 194 -2.64 -8.07 11.82
N GLN A 195 -2.37 -9.10 12.64
CA GLN A 195 -3.15 -10.34 12.65
C GLN A 195 -4.43 -10.23 13.50
N SER A 196 -4.51 -9.19 14.33
CA SER A 196 -5.66 -8.95 15.19
C SER A 196 -6.76 -8.20 14.45
N ARG A 197 -7.58 -8.93 13.69
CA ARG A 197 -8.98 -8.60 13.36
C ARG A 197 -9.65 -9.82 12.80
#